data_33e6f78e173862a1f71e3ec60884014c
#
_entry.id   33e6f78e173862a1f71e3ec60884014c
#
_cell.length_a   1.000
_cell.length_b   1.000
_cell.length_c   1.000
_cell.angle_alpha   90.00
_cell.angle_beta   90.00
_cell.angle_gamma   90.00
#
_symmetry.space_group_name_H-M   'P 1'
#
loop_
_entity.id
_entity.type
_entity.pdbx_description
1 polymer ?
#
loop_
_entity_poly.entity_id
_entity_poly.type
_entity_poly.pdbx_seq_one_letter_code
_entity_poly.pdbx_strand_id
1 'polypeptide(L)'
;PIEPPYVYVTARVTIDGLEFPQVGVRKKGFIGSQNPTRPSLKIKLNHIDKKAELGGQSMLTFNNNNQDITLMSQFMGYALFNAAGATAPRCGYAKISVNGKLIGLYSHVESVRKPLLKRGFQDDRGTLFEGTVVDFYEGWENSFEKKIGKKRLEGVARDKIKALIKVL
;
A
#
# COMPACT_ATOMS: atom_id res chain seq x y z
N PRO A 1 15.71 -12.76 11.72
CA PRO A 1 14.56 -12.12 11.08
C PRO A 1 14.19 -10.91 11.92
N ILE A 2 14.24 -9.71 11.34
CA ILE A 2 13.72 -8.52 12.01
C ILE A 2 12.20 -8.67 11.94
N GLU A 3 11.59 -9.07 13.05
CA GLU A 3 10.13 -9.07 13.14
C GLU A 3 9.64 -7.65 12.88
N PRO A 4 8.67 -7.46 11.99
CA PRO A 4 8.09 -6.15 11.80
C PRO A 4 7.40 -5.72 13.09
N PRO A 5 7.88 -4.65 13.78
CA PRO A 5 7.38 -4.26 15.11
C PRO A 5 5.99 -3.61 15.05
N TYR A 6 5.24 -3.90 13.99
CA TYR A 6 4.05 -3.12 13.61
C TYR A 6 2.78 -3.91 13.90
N VAL A 7 2.37 -3.86 15.15
CA VAL A 7 1.09 -4.43 15.60
C VAL A 7 -0.05 -3.41 15.37
N TYR A 8 -1.22 -3.90 15.00
CA TYR A 8 -2.42 -3.07 14.96
C TYR A 8 -2.92 -2.81 16.38
N VAL A 9 -3.17 -1.54 16.67
CA VAL A 9 -3.92 -1.11 17.85
C VAL A 9 -5.28 -0.59 17.41
N THR A 10 -6.31 -0.83 18.23
CA THR A 10 -7.64 -0.27 17.96
C THR A 10 -7.67 1.20 18.32
N ALA A 11 -8.21 2.01 17.43
CA ALA A 11 -8.33 3.45 17.60
C ALA A 11 -9.63 3.98 17.00
N ARG A 12 -10.02 5.18 17.41
CA ARG A 12 -11.04 6.00 16.72
C ARG A 12 -10.31 6.89 15.71
N VAL A 13 -10.85 6.97 14.49
CA VAL A 13 -10.31 7.84 13.44
C VAL A 13 -11.44 8.65 12.84
N THR A 14 -11.22 9.94 12.64
CA THR A 14 -12.11 10.83 11.88
C THR A 14 -11.40 11.23 10.60
N ILE A 15 -12.08 11.11 9.47
CA ILE A 15 -11.56 11.46 8.14
C ILE A 15 -12.57 12.38 7.49
N ASP A 16 -12.19 13.64 7.28
CA ASP A 16 -13.04 14.67 6.68
C ASP A 16 -14.45 14.73 7.29
N GLY A 17 -14.51 14.63 8.63
CA GLY A 17 -15.76 14.65 9.41
C GLY A 17 -16.46 13.28 9.54
N LEU A 18 -16.04 12.26 8.81
CA LEU A 18 -16.59 10.90 8.95
C LEU A 18 -15.88 10.13 10.08
N GLU A 19 -16.67 9.62 11.01
CA GLU A 19 -16.14 8.88 12.17
C GLU A 19 -16.07 7.37 11.92
N PHE A 20 -14.93 6.79 12.28
CA PHE A 20 -14.68 5.35 12.32
C PHE A 20 -14.25 4.96 13.73
N PRO A 21 -15.16 4.47 14.57
CA PRO A 21 -14.93 4.34 16.02
C PRO A 21 -13.94 3.23 16.40
N GLN A 22 -13.79 2.20 15.59
CA GLN A 22 -13.02 1.00 15.93
C GLN A 22 -12.23 0.48 14.73
N VAL A 23 -11.21 1.22 14.35
CA VAL A 23 -10.29 0.85 13.27
C VAL A 23 -8.98 0.31 13.82
N GLY A 24 -8.27 -0.46 13.01
CA GLY A 24 -6.89 -0.86 13.32
C GLY A 24 -5.92 0.17 12.79
N VAL A 25 -5.08 0.73 13.65
CA VAL A 25 -3.99 1.64 13.27
C VAL A 25 -2.66 0.98 13.58
N ARG A 26 -1.70 1.04 12.68
CA ARG A 26 -0.33 0.63 12.95
C ARG A 26 0.69 1.53 12.28
N LYS A 27 1.88 1.58 12.83
CA LYS A 27 3.04 2.12 12.11
C LYS A 27 3.35 1.27 10.89
N LYS A 28 4.02 1.85 9.93
CA LYS A 28 4.67 1.16 8.80
C LYS A 28 5.97 1.86 8.48
N GLY A 29 6.77 1.24 7.66
CA GLY A 29 8.03 1.79 7.16
C GLY A 29 9.07 0.70 7.05
N PHE A 30 10.02 0.91 6.17
CA PHE A 30 11.19 0.08 5.96
C PHE A 30 12.42 0.99 5.97
N ILE A 31 13.56 0.55 5.50
CA ILE A 31 14.81 1.32 5.47
C ILE A 31 14.54 2.75 4.96
N GLY A 32 14.99 3.76 5.73
CA GLY A 32 14.88 5.18 5.40
C GLY A 32 13.52 5.83 5.68
N SER A 33 12.44 5.07 5.80
CA SER A 33 11.09 5.60 6.09
C SER A 33 10.68 5.46 7.58
N GLN A 34 11.52 4.86 8.40
CA GLN A 34 11.27 4.76 9.85
C GLN A 34 11.51 6.11 10.53
N ASN A 35 10.53 6.55 11.32
CA ASN A 35 10.63 7.76 12.10
C ASN A 35 9.83 7.59 13.39
N PRO A 36 10.43 7.80 14.57
CA PRO A 36 9.76 7.56 15.86
C PRO A 36 8.68 8.58 16.18
N THR A 37 8.84 9.83 15.73
CA THR A 37 7.94 10.94 16.06
C THR A 37 6.89 11.19 14.98
N ARG A 38 7.23 10.90 13.72
CA ARG A 38 6.35 11.04 12.55
C ARG A 38 6.36 9.77 11.71
N PRO A 39 5.91 8.63 12.23
CA PRO A 39 5.93 7.37 11.51
C PRO A 39 4.93 7.37 10.35
N SER A 40 5.25 6.65 9.29
CA SER A 40 4.23 6.27 8.30
C SER A 40 3.16 5.40 8.95
N LEU A 41 1.91 5.54 8.50
CA LEU A 41 0.76 4.89 9.13
C LEU A 41 0.00 4.02 8.12
N LYS A 42 -0.59 2.96 8.65
CA LYS A 42 -1.56 2.12 7.95
C LYS A 42 -2.82 2.00 8.79
N ILE A 43 -3.96 2.34 8.21
CA ILE A 43 -5.26 2.28 8.86
C ILE A 43 -6.09 1.20 8.18
N LYS A 44 -6.59 0.27 8.98
CA LYS A 44 -7.50 -0.79 8.56
C LYS A 44 -8.90 -0.45 9.07
N LEU A 45 -9.73 0.11 8.20
CA LEU A 45 -11.09 0.51 8.55
C LEU A 45 -11.93 -0.70 8.98
N ASN A 46 -11.84 -1.79 8.22
CA ASN A 46 -12.54 -3.03 8.50
C ASN A 46 -11.86 -3.93 9.56
N HIS A 47 -11.22 -3.32 10.55
CA HIS A 47 -10.54 -4.08 11.62
C HIS A 47 -11.54 -4.86 12.49
N ILE A 48 -12.56 -4.18 12.97
CA ILE A 48 -13.66 -4.76 13.75
C ILE A 48 -14.89 -4.90 12.87
N ASP A 49 -15.46 -3.80 12.39
CA ASP A 49 -16.57 -3.83 11.42
C ASP A 49 -16.03 -4.23 10.03
N LYS A 50 -16.35 -5.46 9.61
CA LYS A 50 -15.86 -6.02 8.33
C LYS A 50 -16.38 -5.30 7.08
N LYS A 51 -17.42 -4.47 7.22
CA LYS A 51 -18.01 -3.68 6.13
C LYS A 51 -17.48 -2.26 6.05
N ALA A 52 -16.74 -1.81 7.08
CA ALA A 52 -16.24 -0.44 7.13
C ALA A 52 -15.24 -0.17 6.00
N GLU A 53 -15.57 0.83 5.20
CA GLU A 53 -14.77 1.28 4.06
C GLU A 53 -14.97 2.78 3.80
N LEU A 54 -14.07 3.37 3.05
CA LEU A 54 -14.16 4.74 2.56
C LEU A 54 -13.87 4.74 1.05
N GLY A 55 -14.86 5.07 0.24
CA GLY A 55 -14.73 5.07 -1.22
C GLY A 55 -14.29 3.71 -1.79
N GLY A 56 -14.82 2.61 -1.26
CA GLY A 56 -14.48 1.24 -1.67
C GLY A 56 -13.14 0.73 -1.11
N GLN A 57 -12.47 1.50 -0.26
CA GLN A 57 -11.19 1.14 0.33
C GLN A 57 -11.32 0.85 1.83
N SER A 58 -10.95 -0.34 2.25
CA SER A 58 -10.90 -0.73 3.66
C SER A 58 -9.52 -0.57 4.29
N MET A 59 -8.52 -0.19 3.48
CA MET A 59 -7.14 -0.01 3.92
C MET A 59 -6.57 1.31 3.40
N LEU A 60 -6.17 2.18 4.29
CA LEU A 60 -5.56 3.47 3.97
C LEU A 60 -4.08 3.46 4.33
N THR A 61 -3.26 4.02 3.46
CA THR A 61 -1.81 4.10 3.64
C THR A 61 -1.37 5.56 3.62
N PHE A 62 -0.65 5.96 4.65
CA PHE A 62 -0.12 7.31 4.82
C PHE A 62 1.40 7.24 4.96
N ASN A 63 2.11 7.77 3.97
CA ASN A 63 3.56 7.82 3.97
C ASN A 63 4.04 9.16 4.53
N ASN A 64 5.00 9.10 5.42
CA ASN A 64 5.55 10.29 6.11
C ASN A 64 6.50 11.11 5.23
N ASN A 65 6.84 10.63 4.02
CA ASN A 65 7.79 11.27 3.10
C ASN A 65 9.15 11.62 3.77
N ASN A 66 9.64 10.74 4.66
CA ASN A 66 10.85 11.01 5.43
C ASN A 66 12.11 11.18 4.54
N GLN A 67 12.10 10.59 3.35
CA GLN A 67 13.19 10.66 2.37
C GLN A 67 12.92 11.66 1.24
N ASP A 68 11.78 12.36 1.26
CA ASP A 68 11.37 13.29 0.22
C ASP A 68 11.00 14.64 0.85
N ILE A 69 11.95 15.54 0.88
CA ILE A 69 11.77 16.90 1.45
C ILE A 69 10.75 17.72 0.65
N THR A 70 10.55 17.40 -0.63
CA THR A 70 9.59 18.10 -1.49
C THR A 70 8.15 17.66 -1.22
N LEU A 71 7.96 16.50 -0.63
CA LEU A 71 6.68 15.78 -0.45
C LEU A 71 5.95 15.46 -1.77
N MET A 72 6.59 15.66 -2.91
CA MET A 72 5.96 15.57 -4.23
C MET A 72 6.31 14.32 -5.02
N SER A 73 7.42 13.64 -4.70
CA SER A 73 7.95 12.55 -5.53
C SER A 73 6.94 11.44 -5.77
N GLN A 74 6.23 11.00 -4.72
CA GLN A 74 5.19 9.96 -4.88
C GLN A 74 3.98 10.47 -5.67
N PHE A 75 3.53 11.68 -5.38
CA PHE A 75 2.40 12.27 -6.08
C PHE A 75 2.69 12.42 -7.58
N MET A 76 3.82 13.04 -7.92
CA MET A 76 4.23 13.29 -9.31
C MET A 76 4.52 11.99 -10.05
N GLY A 77 5.24 11.06 -9.42
CA GLY A 77 5.56 9.76 -10.02
C GLY A 77 4.30 8.97 -10.38
N TYR A 78 3.35 8.82 -9.45
CA TYR A 78 2.10 8.11 -9.73
C TYR A 78 1.20 8.85 -10.72
N ALA A 79 1.18 10.19 -10.69
CA ALA A 79 0.47 11.00 -11.69
C ALA A 79 1.03 10.77 -13.09
N LEU A 80 2.36 10.78 -13.24
CA LEU A 80 3.04 10.51 -14.50
C LEU A 80 2.72 9.12 -15.06
N PHE A 81 2.85 8.07 -14.24
CA PHE A 81 2.53 6.71 -14.67
C PHE A 81 1.07 6.56 -15.09
N ASN A 82 0.12 7.10 -14.32
CA ASN A 82 -1.29 7.06 -14.68
C ASN A 82 -1.56 7.87 -15.97
N ALA A 83 -0.92 9.02 -16.17
CA ALA A 83 -1.05 9.82 -17.40
C ALA A 83 -0.47 9.10 -18.62
N ALA A 84 0.59 8.30 -18.43
CA ALA A 84 1.18 7.46 -19.47
C ALA A 84 0.38 6.17 -19.76
N GLY A 85 -0.78 5.97 -19.11
CA GLY A 85 -1.61 4.77 -19.28
C GLY A 85 -1.15 3.55 -18.46
N ALA A 86 -0.10 3.67 -17.66
CA ALA A 86 0.33 2.63 -16.74
C ALA A 86 -0.47 2.72 -15.44
N THR A 87 -1.06 1.59 -14.99
CA THR A 87 -1.82 1.56 -13.76
C THR A 87 -0.93 1.75 -12.54
N ALA A 88 -1.04 2.90 -11.90
CA ALA A 88 -0.34 3.24 -10.67
C ALA A 88 -1.33 3.66 -9.56
N PRO A 89 -0.94 3.59 -8.27
CA PRO A 89 -1.76 4.08 -7.17
C PRO A 89 -2.19 5.54 -7.36
N ARG A 90 -3.39 5.86 -6.92
CA ARG A 90 -3.77 7.26 -6.72
C ARG A 90 -3.04 7.79 -5.50
N CYS A 91 -2.63 9.04 -5.56
CA CYS A 91 -1.93 9.71 -4.48
C CYS A 91 -2.55 11.08 -4.22
N GLY A 92 -2.67 11.43 -2.95
CA GLY A 92 -3.12 12.72 -2.47
C GLY A 92 -2.42 13.05 -1.17
N TYR A 93 -2.82 14.14 -0.52
CA TYR A 93 -2.23 14.56 0.74
C TYR A 93 -3.25 14.49 1.88
N ALA A 94 -2.76 14.20 3.08
CA ALA A 94 -3.54 14.20 4.29
C ALA A 94 -2.79 14.91 5.42
N LYS A 95 -3.47 15.80 6.10
CA LYS A 95 -3.01 16.41 7.34
C LYS A 95 -3.44 15.51 8.49
N ILE A 96 -2.48 14.99 9.26
CA ILE A 96 -2.75 14.01 10.31
C ILE A 96 -2.49 14.60 11.69
N SER A 97 -3.47 14.42 12.57
CA SER A 97 -3.34 14.70 14.00
C SER A 97 -3.55 13.43 14.82
N VAL A 98 -2.85 13.32 15.92
CA VAL A 98 -3.00 12.22 16.88
C VAL A 98 -3.24 12.83 18.26
N ASN A 99 -4.34 12.45 18.89
CA ASN A 99 -4.73 12.99 20.21
C ASN A 99 -4.73 14.53 20.24
N GLY A 100 -5.27 15.14 19.19
CA GLY A 100 -5.34 16.61 19.05
C GLY A 100 -4.04 17.29 18.60
N LYS A 101 -2.90 16.58 18.60
CA LYS A 101 -1.62 17.14 18.17
C LYS A 101 -1.38 16.87 16.69
N LEU A 102 -1.15 17.93 15.91
CA LEU A 102 -0.74 17.81 14.51
C LEU A 102 0.64 17.12 14.43
N ILE A 103 0.72 16.02 13.68
CA ILE A 103 1.98 15.29 13.43
C ILE A 103 2.55 15.54 12.04
N GLY A 104 1.78 16.11 11.12
CA GLY A 104 2.29 16.58 9.85
C GLY A 104 1.43 16.32 8.64
N LEU A 105 2.00 16.65 7.48
CA LEU A 105 1.46 16.35 6.17
C LEU A 105 2.02 15.01 5.67
N TYR A 106 1.14 14.17 5.14
CA TYR A 106 1.45 12.82 4.66
C TYR A 106 0.98 12.64 3.22
N SER A 107 1.65 11.81 2.45
CA SER A 107 1.11 11.29 1.21
C SER A 107 0.13 10.15 1.53
N HIS A 108 -1.15 10.34 1.18
CA HIS A 108 -2.13 9.27 1.16
C HIS A 108 -2.02 8.51 -0.16
N VAL A 109 -1.62 7.26 -0.08
CA VAL A 109 -1.38 6.42 -1.26
C VAL A 109 -2.39 5.29 -1.30
N GLU A 110 -3.07 5.15 -2.45
CA GLU A 110 -3.96 4.01 -2.70
C GLU A 110 -3.23 2.69 -2.46
N SER A 111 -3.80 1.83 -1.64
CA SER A 111 -3.19 0.53 -1.39
C SER A 111 -3.26 -0.35 -2.63
N VAL A 112 -2.15 -0.98 -3.00
CA VAL A 112 -2.07 -1.93 -4.14
C VAL A 112 -2.84 -3.20 -3.76
N ARG A 113 -4.14 -3.17 -4.02
CA ARG A 113 -5.13 -4.21 -3.68
C ARG A 113 -6.19 -4.33 -4.77
N LYS A 114 -7.19 -5.17 -4.54
CA LYS A 114 -8.28 -5.41 -5.49
C LYS A 114 -8.94 -4.16 -6.07
N PRO A 115 -9.25 -3.08 -5.32
CA PRO A 115 -9.81 -1.86 -5.90
C PRO A 115 -8.91 -1.25 -6.99
N LEU A 116 -7.60 -1.17 -6.74
CA LEU A 116 -6.63 -0.71 -7.76
C LEU A 116 -6.62 -1.63 -8.98
N LEU A 117 -6.59 -2.96 -8.77
CA LEU A 117 -6.58 -3.93 -9.88
C LEU A 117 -7.86 -3.82 -10.71
N LYS A 118 -9.02 -3.72 -10.05
CA LYS A 118 -10.30 -3.55 -10.73
C LYS A 118 -10.34 -2.26 -11.55
N ARG A 119 -9.81 -1.17 -10.99
CA ARG A 119 -9.74 0.12 -11.69
C ARG A 119 -8.80 0.10 -12.90
N GLY A 120 -7.62 -0.47 -12.73
CA GLY A 120 -6.56 -0.42 -13.74
C GLY A 120 -6.66 -1.50 -14.82
N PHE A 121 -7.12 -2.68 -14.43
CA PHE A 121 -7.16 -3.86 -15.32
C PHE A 121 -8.58 -4.37 -15.59
N GLN A 122 -9.60 -3.73 -15.01
CA GLN A 122 -11.01 -4.14 -15.07
C GLN A 122 -11.25 -5.59 -14.56
N ASP A 123 -10.23 -6.19 -13.94
CA ASP A 123 -10.26 -7.54 -13.36
C ASP A 123 -9.43 -7.58 -12.08
N ASP A 124 -9.97 -8.20 -11.03
CA ASP A 124 -9.31 -8.39 -9.73
C ASP A 124 -9.07 -9.87 -9.39
N ARG A 125 -9.33 -10.78 -10.35
CA ARG A 125 -9.24 -12.25 -10.17
C ARG A 125 -7.83 -12.79 -10.36
N GLY A 126 -6.93 -12.00 -10.94
CA GLY A 126 -5.55 -12.39 -11.21
C GLY A 126 -4.71 -12.58 -9.94
N THR A 127 -3.43 -12.87 -10.16
CA THR A 127 -2.44 -12.95 -9.09
C THR A 127 -1.55 -11.72 -9.13
N LEU A 128 -1.41 -11.04 -7.99
CA LEU A 128 -0.51 -9.92 -7.81
C LEU A 128 0.71 -10.38 -7.03
N PHE A 129 1.87 -10.09 -7.58
CA PHE A 129 3.15 -10.24 -6.90
C PHE A 129 3.78 -8.88 -6.60
N GLU A 130 4.50 -8.82 -5.50
CA GLU A 130 5.33 -7.68 -5.11
C GLU A 130 6.80 -8.10 -5.14
N GLY A 131 7.62 -7.32 -5.82
CA GLY A 131 9.07 -7.45 -5.80
C GLY A 131 9.65 -6.53 -4.73
N THR A 132 10.25 -7.10 -3.67
CA THR A 132 10.99 -6.35 -2.66
C THR A 132 12.44 -6.79 -2.71
N VAL A 133 13.34 -5.92 -3.19
CA VAL A 133 14.75 -6.23 -3.39
C VAL A 133 14.92 -7.47 -4.29
N VAL A 134 14.19 -7.51 -5.39
CA VAL A 134 14.25 -8.58 -6.39
C VAL A 134 14.26 -7.97 -7.79
N ASP A 135 14.75 -8.72 -8.76
CA ASP A 135 14.75 -8.35 -10.18
C ASP A 135 14.37 -9.54 -11.05
N PHE A 136 14.22 -9.33 -12.35
CA PHE A 136 13.87 -10.36 -13.31
C PHE A 136 15.12 -11.13 -13.78
N TYR A 137 15.78 -11.82 -12.83
CA TYR A 137 16.89 -12.72 -13.10
C TYR A 137 16.45 -14.18 -13.07
N GLU A 138 17.12 -15.02 -13.85
CA GLU A 138 16.88 -16.46 -13.86
C GLU A 138 17.04 -17.04 -12.45
N GLY A 139 16.07 -17.86 -12.02
CA GLY A 139 16.02 -18.45 -10.68
C GLY A 139 15.40 -17.54 -9.60
N TRP A 140 15.09 -16.28 -9.90
CA TRP A 140 14.51 -15.34 -8.92
C TRP A 140 12.97 -15.29 -8.94
N GLU A 141 12.32 -16.07 -9.78
CA GLU A 141 10.85 -16.08 -9.88
C GLU A 141 10.12 -16.39 -8.56
N ASN A 142 10.79 -17.11 -7.65
CA ASN A 142 10.24 -17.44 -6.33
C ASN A 142 10.45 -16.33 -5.28
N SER A 143 11.29 -15.35 -5.56
CA SER A 143 11.58 -14.22 -4.67
C SER A 143 10.49 -13.16 -4.69
N PHE A 144 9.60 -13.19 -5.70
CA PHE A 144 8.42 -12.32 -5.73
C PHE A 144 7.36 -12.79 -4.73
N GLU A 145 6.95 -11.90 -3.81
CA GLU A 145 5.95 -12.19 -2.80
C GLU A 145 4.53 -12.10 -3.35
N LYS A 146 3.74 -13.17 -3.22
CA LYS A 146 2.34 -13.13 -3.60
C LYS A 146 1.52 -12.29 -2.61
N LYS A 147 0.90 -11.21 -3.07
CA LYS A 147 0.02 -10.34 -2.28
C LYS A 147 -1.47 -10.62 -2.49
N ILE A 148 -1.88 -11.00 -3.70
CA ILE A 148 -3.28 -11.30 -4.05
C ILE A 148 -3.29 -12.54 -4.96
N GLY A 149 -4.36 -13.30 -4.90
CA GLY A 149 -4.59 -14.45 -5.77
C GLY A 149 -4.88 -15.74 -5.02
N LYS A 150 -5.57 -16.65 -5.71
CA LYS A 150 -5.89 -17.98 -5.18
C LYS A 150 -4.62 -18.85 -5.12
N LYS A 151 -4.44 -19.59 -4.02
CA LYS A 151 -3.26 -20.46 -3.84
C LYS A 151 -3.07 -21.45 -5.00
N ARG A 152 -4.17 -22.03 -5.51
CA ARG A 152 -4.14 -22.98 -6.64
C ARG A 152 -3.63 -22.41 -7.96
N LEU A 153 -3.65 -21.07 -8.14
CA LEU A 153 -3.20 -20.39 -9.36
C LEU A 153 -1.78 -19.84 -9.23
N GLU A 154 -1.14 -20.02 -8.09
CA GLU A 154 0.18 -19.44 -7.84
C GLU A 154 1.27 -20.02 -8.74
N GLY A 155 1.28 -21.35 -8.93
CA GLY A 155 2.25 -22.02 -9.82
C GLY A 155 2.17 -21.46 -11.24
N VAL A 156 0.97 -21.48 -11.84
CA VAL A 156 0.74 -20.93 -13.19
C VAL A 156 1.14 -19.45 -13.31
N ALA A 157 0.90 -18.67 -12.25
CA ALA A 157 1.28 -17.26 -12.25
C ALA A 157 2.80 -17.08 -12.14
N ARG A 158 3.53 -17.94 -11.41
CA ARG A 158 5.00 -17.95 -11.35
C ARG A 158 5.63 -18.39 -12.68
N ASP A 159 5.01 -19.33 -13.39
CA ASP A 159 5.46 -19.73 -14.73
C ASP A 159 5.42 -18.56 -15.72
N LYS A 160 4.47 -17.64 -15.56
CA LYS A 160 4.44 -16.38 -16.35
C LYS A 160 5.59 -15.44 -15.99
N ILE A 161 6.00 -15.36 -14.72
CA ILE A 161 7.20 -14.61 -14.32
C ILE A 161 8.45 -15.24 -14.96
N LYS A 162 8.57 -16.58 -14.90
CA LYS A 162 9.65 -17.31 -15.59
C LYS A 162 9.69 -17.05 -17.09
N ALA A 163 8.53 -17.07 -17.74
CA ALA A 163 8.45 -16.78 -19.17
C ALA A 163 8.89 -15.35 -19.49
N LEU A 164 8.52 -14.38 -18.64
CA LEU A 164 8.95 -12.99 -18.79
C LEU A 164 10.47 -12.85 -18.63
N ILE A 165 11.06 -13.46 -17.60
CA ILE A 165 12.51 -13.47 -17.35
C ILE A 165 13.30 -13.97 -18.57
N LYS A 166 12.76 -14.95 -19.32
CA LYS A 166 13.44 -15.50 -20.50
C LYS A 166 13.44 -14.59 -21.73
N VAL A 167 12.61 -13.56 -21.77
CA VAL A 167 12.51 -12.62 -22.90
C VAL A 167 13.09 -11.25 -22.59
N LEU A 168 13.47 -10.99 -21.34
CA LEU A 168 14.20 -9.80 -20.90
C LEU A 168 15.70 -10.03 -20.95
#